data_334502e21f6bc27aa2b849754a56388f
#
_entry.id   334502e21f6bc27aa2b849754a56388f
#
_cell.length_a   1.000
_cell.length_b   1.000
_cell.length_c   1.000
_cell.angle_alpha   90.00
_cell.angle_beta   90.00
_cell.angle_gamma   90.00
#
_symmetry.space_group_name_H-M   'P 1'
#
loop_
_entity.id
_entity.type
_entity.pdbx_description
1 polymer ?
#
loop_
_entity_poly.entity_id
_entity_poly.type
_entity_poly.pdbx_seq_one_letter_code
_entity_poly.pdbx_strand_id
1 'polypeptide(L)'
;MDVLDYLPEETAGRDSVVQILQGLAQAMVKYQDPQSGTWYQVTDQGARKGNYLESSATALFVYTLAKAINRGYIGNEYIAPVQKAFDGMVATFTRLEEDGTYTLTNCCAVAGLGGNSGKYRDGSFEYYIGEPVIENDPKSVGAFILAAIEYERMKERAK
;
A
#
# COMPACT_ATOMS: atom_id res chain seq x y z
N MET A 1 -0.35 -10.57 -5.33
CA MET A 1 -0.96 -10.12 -6.60
C MET A 1 -0.15 -10.64 -7.79
N ASP A 2 1.09 -10.24 -7.95
CA ASP A 2 1.90 -10.50 -9.16
C ASP A 2 2.17 -11.97 -9.48
N VAL A 3 2.25 -12.82 -8.48
CA VAL A 3 2.39 -14.27 -8.70
C VAL A 3 1.28 -14.84 -9.59
N LEU A 4 0.07 -14.27 -9.54
CA LEU A 4 -1.08 -14.70 -10.34
C LEU A 4 -0.92 -14.41 -11.85
N ASP A 5 -0.03 -13.49 -12.24
CA ASP A 5 0.28 -13.24 -13.66
C ASP A 5 1.12 -14.38 -14.27
N TYR A 6 1.78 -15.19 -13.44
CA TYR A 6 2.69 -16.25 -13.83
C TYR A 6 2.17 -17.66 -13.53
N LEU A 7 1.08 -17.77 -12.78
CA LEU A 7 0.43 -19.05 -12.50
C LEU A 7 -0.61 -19.34 -13.58
N PRO A 8 -0.47 -20.44 -14.37
CA PRO A 8 -1.54 -20.92 -15.25
C PRO A 8 -2.87 -21.12 -14.50
N GLU A 9 -3.98 -21.01 -15.21
CA GLU A 9 -5.31 -21.11 -14.60
C GLU A 9 -5.56 -22.47 -13.93
N GLU A 10 -5.02 -23.53 -14.52
CA GLU A 10 -5.11 -24.90 -14.04
C GLU A 10 -4.14 -25.25 -12.89
N THR A 11 -3.31 -24.31 -12.44
CA THR A 11 -2.33 -24.57 -11.36
C THR A 11 -3.04 -24.88 -10.05
N ALA A 12 -2.74 -26.04 -9.48
CA ALA A 12 -3.27 -26.43 -8.18
C ALA A 12 -2.96 -25.37 -7.10
N GLY A 13 -4.00 -24.95 -6.38
CA GLY A 13 -3.89 -23.93 -5.33
C GLY A 13 -3.98 -22.48 -5.82
N ARG A 14 -4.09 -22.21 -7.11
CA ARG A 14 -4.28 -20.85 -7.65
C ARG A 14 -5.51 -20.17 -7.07
N ASP A 15 -6.63 -20.91 -6.94
CA ASP A 15 -7.86 -20.40 -6.35
C ASP A 15 -7.68 -19.99 -4.88
N SER A 16 -6.86 -20.73 -4.13
CA SER A 16 -6.54 -20.38 -2.74
C SER A 16 -5.77 -19.05 -2.67
N VAL A 17 -4.87 -18.78 -3.63
CA VAL A 17 -4.17 -17.49 -3.70
C VAL A 17 -5.15 -16.35 -4.01
N VAL A 18 -6.12 -16.58 -4.90
CA VAL A 18 -7.19 -15.59 -5.19
C VAL A 18 -8.05 -15.35 -3.95
N GLN A 19 -8.46 -16.40 -3.23
CA GLN A 19 -9.21 -16.25 -1.98
C GLN A 19 -8.46 -15.46 -0.90
N ILE A 20 -7.15 -15.71 -0.75
CA ILE A 20 -6.30 -14.94 0.15
C ILE A 20 -6.26 -13.46 -0.27
N LEU A 21 -6.12 -13.18 -1.57
CA LEU A 21 -6.14 -11.81 -2.10
C LEU A 21 -7.47 -11.11 -1.81
N GLN A 22 -8.61 -11.81 -1.98
CA GLN A 22 -9.94 -11.27 -1.69
C GLN A 22 -10.11 -10.94 -0.19
N GLY A 23 -9.67 -11.82 0.70
CA GLY A 23 -9.66 -11.56 2.14
C GLY A 23 -8.76 -10.40 2.52
N LEU A 24 -7.59 -10.28 1.88
CA LEU A 24 -6.68 -9.15 2.06
C LEU A 24 -7.31 -7.83 1.59
N ALA A 25 -8.00 -7.82 0.45
CA ALA A 25 -8.69 -6.64 -0.06
C ALA A 25 -9.75 -6.12 0.94
N GLN A 26 -10.54 -7.02 1.53
CA GLN A 26 -11.50 -6.66 2.58
C GLN A 26 -10.81 -6.04 3.80
N ALA A 27 -9.68 -6.61 4.24
CA ALA A 27 -8.91 -6.08 5.36
C ALA A 27 -8.31 -4.72 5.04
N MET A 28 -7.76 -4.52 3.84
CA MET A 28 -7.24 -3.22 3.41
C MET A 28 -8.31 -2.13 3.52
N VAL A 29 -9.51 -2.36 2.98
CA VAL A 29 -10.61 -1.38 3.04
C VAL A 29 -11.10 -1.17 4.48
N LYS A 30 -11.15 -2.21 5.29
CA LYS A 30 -11.54 -2.10 6.71
C LYS A 30 -10.63 -1.16 7.51
N TYR A 31 -9.33 -1.19 7.23
CA TYR A 31 -8.34 -0.41 7.96
C TYR A 31 -7.87 0.86 7.23
N GLN A 32 -8.51 1.20 6.12
CA GLN A 32 -8.27 2.45 5.41
C GLN A 32 -8.69 3.64 6.29
N ASP A 33 -7.79 4.60 6.48
CA ASP A 33 -8.12 5.80 7.24
C ASP A 33 -9.24 6.60 6.56
N PRO A 34 -10.35 6.87 7.27
CA PRO A 34 -11.51 7.50 6.67
C PRO A 34 -11.29 8.97 6.28
N GLN A 35 -10.28 9.64 6.79
CA GLN A 35 -9.97 11.02 6.45
C GLN A 35 -9.04 11.12 5.25
N SER A 36 -7.86 10.52 5.34
CA SER A 36 -6.84 10.59 4.30
C SER A 36 -7.07 9.60 3.16
N GLY A 37 -7.77 8.49 3.39
CA GLY A 37 -7.87 7.38 2.45
C GLY A 37 -6.63 6.49 2.38
N THR A 38 -5.60 6.78 3.16
CA THR A 38 -4.33 6.03 3.20
C THR A 38 -4.25 5.12 4.41
N TRP A 39 -3.10 4.52 4.69
CA TRP A 39 -2.93 3.61 5.82
C TRP A 39 -1.82 4.03 6.75
N TYR A 40 -2.04 3.79 8.04
CA TYR A 40 -1.04 3.98 9.08
C TYR A 40 0.03 2.89 9.05
N GLN A 41 1.22 3.20 9.58
CA GLN A 41 2.34 2.26 9.76
C GLN A 41 1.89 1.01 10.53
N VAL A 42 1.12 1.19 11.61
CA VAL A 42 0.42 0.10 12.30
C VAL A 42 -1.06 0.25 11.99
N THR A 43 -1.54 -0.49 11.02
CA THR A 43 -2.80 -0.23 10.29
C THR A 43 -4.05 -0.25 11.18
N ASP A 44 -4.10 -1.07 12.21
CA ASP A 44 -5.23 -1.23 13.13
C ASP A 44 -5.17 -0.30 14.36
N GLN A 45 -4.13 0.55 14.45
CA GLN A 45 -3.89 1.43 15.59
C GLN A 45 -3.75 2.92 15.18
N GLY A 46 -4.50 3.36 14.18
CA GLY A 46 -4.42 4.72 13.61
C GLY A 46 -4.51 5.83 14.65
N ALA A 47 -5.41 5.70 15.63
CA ALA A 47 -5.59 6.70 16.68
C ALA A 47 -4.49 6.71 17.78
N ARG A 48 -3.58 5.71 17.79
CA ARG A 48 -2.54 5.60 18.82
C ARG A 48 -1.46 6.65 18.59
N LYS A 49 -1.10 7.36 19.68
CA LYS A 49 -0.08 8.43 19.63
C LYS A 49 1.25 7.92 19.09
N GLY A 50 1.81 8.67 18.13
CA GLY A 50 3.08 8.35 17.47
C GLY A 50 2.94 7.54 16.19
N ASN A 51 1.76 6.94 15.93
CA ASN A 51 1.51 6.31 14.65
C ASN A 51 1.42 7.35 13.52
N TYR A 52 1.82 7.00 12.33
CA TYR A 52 1.84 7.91 11.19
C TYR A 52 1.34 7.22 9.91
N LEU A 53 0.83 7.99 8.96
CA LEU A 53 0.45 7.51 7.63
C LEU A 53 1.72 7.16 6.85
N GLU A 54 1.76 5.95 6.27
CA GLU A 54 2.95 5.37 5.66
C GLU A 54 2.81 5.25 4.15
N SER A 55 3.78 5.77 3.40
CA SER A 55 3.67 5.91 1.95
C SER A 55 3.89 4.62 1.17
N SER A 56 4.85 3.79 1.55
CA SER A 56 5.20 2.60 0.77
C SER A 56 4.13 1.51 0.85
N ALA A 57 3.59 1.26 2.05
CA ALA A 57 2.47 0.33 2.22
C ALA A 57 1.21 0.85 1.54
N THR A 58 0.90 2.16 1.67
CA THR A 58 -0.22 2.77 0.96
C THR A 58 -0.12 2.56 -0.55
N ALA A 59 1.04 2.85 -1.15
CA ALA A 59 1.25 2.67 -2.58
C ALA A 59 1.10 1.20 -3.02
N LEU A 60 1.64 0.25 -2.24
CA LEU A 60 1.49 -1.18 -2.52
C LEU A 60 0.02 -1.65 -2.39
N PHE A 61 -0.75 -1.08 -1.46
CA PHE A 61 -2.17 -1.41 -1.31
C PHE A 61 -2.99 -0.85 -2.48
N VAL A 62 -2.75 0.39 -2.90
CA VAL A 62 -3.37 0.97 -4.10
C VAL A 62 -3.03 0.13 -5.34
N TYR A 63 -1.76 -0.20 -5.55
CA TYR A 63 -1.32 -1.08 -6.63
C TYR A 63 -2.04 -2.42 -6.62
N THR A 64 -2.08 -3.08 -5.45
CA THR A 64 -2.68 -4.41 -5.30
C THR A 64 -4.18 -4.39 -5.61
N LEU A 65 -4.91 -3.43 -5.04
CA LEU A 65 -6.35 -3.32 -5.24
C LEU A 65 -6.70 -2.93 -6.68
N ALA A 66 -6.03 -1.91 -7.25
CA ALA A 66 -6.26 -1.48 -8.63
C ALA A 66 -5.97 -2.62 -9.64
N LYS A 67 -4.85 -3.31 -9.47
CA LYS A 67 -4.51 -4.47 -10.31
C LYS A 67 -5.47 -5.63 -10.13
N ALA A 68 -5.93 -5.90 -8.92
CA ALA A 68 -6.92 -6.96 -8.66
C ALA A 68 -8.28 -6.66 -9.33
N ILE A 69 -8.71 -5.40 -9.34
CA ILE A 69 -9.89 -4.96 -10.10
C ILE A 69 -9.63 -5.14 -11.61
N ASN A 70 -8.49 -4.68 -12.10
CA ASN A 70 -8.11 -4.78 -13.51
C ASN A 70 -8.07 -6.23 -14.02
N ARG A 71 -7.70 -7.17 -13.16
CA ARG A 71 -7.66 -8.61 -13.46
C ARG A 71 -8.96 -9.35 -13.16
N GLY A 72 -9.96 -8.69 -12.58
CA GLY A 72 -11.25 -9.31 -12.22
C GLY A 72 -11.18 -10.26 -11.02
N TYR A 73 -10.16 -10.15 -10.17
CA TYR A 73 -10.04 -10.96 -8.94
C TYR A 73 -10.90 -10.43 -7.79
N ILE A 74 -11.21 -9.14 -7.82
CA ILE A 74 -12.16 -8.48 -6.90
C ILE A 74 -13.14 -7.62 -7.69
N GLY A 75 -14.27 -7.26 -7.10
CA GLY A 75 -15.37 -6.58 -7.77
C GLY A 75 -15.18 -5.05 -7.85
N ASN A 76 -16.15 -4.41 -8.52
CA ASN A 76 -16.14 -2.95 -8.74
C ASN A 76 -16.45 -2.15 -7.45
N GLU A 77 -16.93 -2.77 -6.40
CA GLU A 77 -17.16 -2.14 -5.08
C GLU A 77 -15.87 -1.59 -4.47
N TYR A 78 -14.71 -2.06 -4.92
CA TYR A 78 -13.41 -1.57 -4.50
C TYR A 78 -12.92 -0.31 -5.25
N ILE A 79 -13.58 0.11 -6.34
CA ILE A 79 -13.17 1.27 -7.14
C ILE A 79 -13.14 2.54 -6.29
N ALA A 80 -14.22 2.83 -5.55
CA ALA A 80 -14.29 4.03 -4.72
C ALA A 80 -13.24 4.07 -3.59
N PRO A 81 -12.99 2.99 -2.83
CA PRO A 81 -11.86 2.92 -1.91
C PRO A 81 -10.50 3.16 -2.57
N VAL A 82 -10.25 2.59 -3.76
CA VAL A 82 -8.99 2.78 -4.50
C VAL A 82 -8.82 4.22 -4.98
N GLN A 83 -9.88 4.85 -5.51
CA GLN A 83 -9.85 6.25 -5.89
C GLN A 83 -9.50 7.15 -4.72
N LYS A 84 -10.20 6.96 -3.58
CA LYS A 84 -9.92 7.70 -2.36
C LYS A 84 -8.48 7.50 -1.88
N ALA A 85 -7.97 6.26 -1.95
CA ALA A 85 -6.61 5.95 -1.55
C ALA A 85 -5.56 6.62 -2.46
N PHE A 86 -5.79 6.62 -3.76
CA PHE A 86 -4.89 7.25 -4.71
C PHE A 86 -4.84 8.78 -4.52
N ASP A 87 -5.99 9.43 -4.41
CA ASP A 87 -6.09 10.86 -4.16
C ASP A 87 -5.42 11.24 -2.83
N GLY A 88 -5.68 10.45 -1.78
CA GLY A 88 -5.05 10.60 -0.48
C GLY A 88 -3.54 10.38 -0.50
N MET A 89 -3.06 9.39 -1.26
CA MET A 89 -1.64 9.10 -1.45
C MET A 89 -0.92 10.30 -2.09
N VAL A 90 -1.49 10.87 -3.15
CA VAL A 90 -0.94 12.06 -3.80
C VAL A 90 -0.96 13.25 -2.83
N ALA A 91 -2.10 13.52 -2.20
CA ALA A 91 -2.24 14.69 -1.31
C ALA A 91 -1.36 14.62 -0.05
N THR A 92 -1.16 13.41 0.51
CA THR A 92 -0.47 13.23 1.79
C THR A 92 1.04 13.06 1.64
N PHE A 93 1.49 12.42 0.57
CA PHE A 93 2.89 11.95 0.49
C PHE A 93 3.70 12.65 -0.58
N THR A 94 3.13 13.52 -1.41
CA THR A 94 3.91 14.28 -2.39
C THR A 94 4.07 15.74 -1.96
N ARG A 95 5.30 16.24 -2.05
CA ARG A 95 5.64 17.63 -1.82
C ARG A 95 6.27 18.19 -3.11
N LEU A 96 5.71 19.31 -3.62
CA LEU A 96 6.31 20.03 -4.75
C LEU A 96 7.46 20.89 -4.22
N GLU A 97 8.64 20.75 -4.79
CA GLU A 97 9.84 21.52 -4.46
C GLU A 97 9.94 22.81 -5.30
N GLU A 98 10.78 23.74 -4.88
CA GLU A 98 10.97 25.03 -5.57
C GLU A 98 11.48 24.89 -7.02
N ASP A 99 12.23 23.83 -7.29
CA ASP A 99 12.75 23.52 -8.63
C ASP A 99 11.75 22.81 -9.56
N GLY A 100 10.51 22.58 -9.08
CA GLY A 100 9.46 21.90 -9.82
C GLY A 100 9.51 20.37 -9.75
N THR A 101 10.43 19.78 -9.01
CA THR A 101 10.45 18.35 -8.74
C THR A 101 9.48 17.97 -7.61
N TYR A 102 9.19 16.68 -7.48
CA TYR A 102 8.38 16.14 -6.38
C TYR A 102 9.23 15.29 -5.44
N THR A 103 9.07 15.53 -4.15
CA THR A 103 9.58 14.66 -3.10
C THR A 103 8.47 13.75 -2.58
N LEU A 104 8.75 12.45 -2.50
CA LEU A 104 7.87 11.48 -1.85
C LEU A 104 8.28 11.34 -0.38
N THR A 105 7.34 11.57 0.52
CA THR A 105 7.57 11.65 1.97
C THR A 105 7.01 10.42 2.71
N ASN A 106 7.23 10.36 4.03
CA ASN A 106 6.61 9.41 4.96
C ASN A 106 6.86 7.92 4.64
N CYS A 107 8.03 7.59 4.13
CA CYS A 107 8.43 6.20 3.94
C CYS A 107 9.14 5.65 5.18
N CYS A 108 8.65 4.55 5.74
CA CYS A 108 9.42 3.78 6.73
C CYS A 108 10.68 3.22 6.08
N ALA A 109 11.85 3.56 6.60
CA ALA A 109 13.14 3.14 6.02
C ALA A 109 13.26 1.62 5.96
N VAL A 110 12.98 0.96 7.06
CA VAL A 110 12.98 -0.51 7.18
C VAL A 110 12.18 -0.94 8.40
N ALA A 111 11.37 -1.98 8.25
CA ALA A 111 10.71 -2.64 9.37
C ALA A 111 10.80 -4.17 9.22
N GLY A 112 10.73 -4.90 10.31
CA GLY A 112 10.81 -6.36 10.28
C GLY A 112 10.75 -6.99 11.67
N LEU A 113 10.97 -8.29 11.75
CA LEU A 113 11.04 -9.07 12.99
C LEU A 113 12.41 -9.74 13.12
N GLY A 114 12.86 -9.94 14.36
CA GLY A 114 14.10 -10.61 14.66
C GLY A 114 15.35 -9.80 14.32
N GLY A 115 16.43 -10.47 14.01
CA GLY A 115 17.72 -9.90 13.62
C GLY A 115 18.84 -10.23 14.59
N ASN A 116 20.06 -10.34 14.05
CA ASN A 116 21.25 -10.76 14.79
C ASN A 116 22.23 -9.60 15.05
N SER A 117 21.94 -8.38 14.60
CA SER A 117 22.86 -7.24 14.64
C SER A 117 22.48 -6.22 15.72
N GLY A 118 22.65 -6.58 16.97
CA GLY A 118 22.65 -5.64 18.09
C GLY A 118 21.30 -5.21 18.66
N LYS A 119 20.29 -4.94 17.86
CA LYS A 119 18.93 -4.60 18.34
C LYS A 119 17.92 -5.63 17.79
N TYR A 120 17.33 -6.41 18.69
CA TYR A 120 16.26 -7.33 18.32
C TYR A 120 15.00 -6.55 17.96
N ARG A 121 14.43 -6.83 16.79
CA ARG A 121 13.17 -6.26 16.31
C ARG A 121 12.02 -7.09 16.85
N ASP A 122 11.39 -6.61 17.91
CA ASP A 122 10.41 -7.36 18.69
C ASP A 122 8.99 -7.33 18.11
N GLY A 123 8.76 -6.50 17.09
CA GLY A 123 7.44 -6.35 16.46
C GLY A 123 6.44 -5.55 17.29
N SER A 124 6.88 -4.90 18.38
CA SER A 124 6.02 -4.03 19.17
C SER A 124 5.59 -2.79 18.39
N PHE A 125 4.53 -2.15 18.85
CA PHE A 125 4.10 -0.86 18.31
C PHE A 125 5.23 0.18 18.40
N GLU A 126 5.88 0.27 19.56
CA GLU A 126 6.97 1.18 19.85
C GLU A 126 8.16 0.97 18.89
N TYR A 127 8.44 -0.28 18.54
CA TYR A 127 9.42 -0.62 17.54
C TYR A 127 9.03 -0.06 16.17
N TYR A 128 7.82 -0.36 15.69
CA TYR A 128 7.38 0.05 14.34
C TYR A 128 7.32 1.56 14.16
N ILE A 129 6.85 2.32 15.17
CA ILE A 129 6.82 3.77 15.10
C ILE A 129 8.17 4.44 15.36
N GLY A 130 9.13 3.70 15.93
CA GLY A 130 10.49 4.15 16.22
C GLY A 130 11.48 3.97 15.06
N GLU A 131 11.07 3.32 13.98
CA GLU A 131 11.92 3.19 12.78
C GLU A 131 12.02 4.54 12.05
N PRO A 132 13.18 4.85 11.42
CA PRO A 132 13.36 6.10 10.71
C PRO A 132 12.34 6.28 9.58
N VAL A 133 11.79 7.47 9.48
CA VAL A 133 10.96 7.90 8.35
C VAL A 133 11.83 8.72 7.40
N ILE A 134 11.87 8.34 6.13
CA ILE A 134 12.75 8.92 5.11
C ILE A 134 11.96 9.37 3.88
N GLU A 135 12.61 10.17 3.05
CA GLU A 135 12.07 10.70 1.80
C GLU A 135 12.71 10.03 0.59
N ASN A 136 11.98 9.98 -0.52
CA ASN A 136 12.46 9.47 -1.82
C ASN A 136 13.09 8.06 -1.77
N ASP A 137 12.65 7.22 -0.85
CA ASP A 137 13.11 5.83 -0.79
C ASP A 137 12.70 5.07 -2.07
N PRO A 138 13.63 4.37 -2.75
CA PRO A 138 13.34 3.69 -4.02
C PRO A 138 12.19 2.68 -3.93
N LYS A 139 11.99 1.99 -2.79
CA LYS A 139 10.88 1.05 -2.63
C LYS A 139 9.52 1.75 -2.61
N SER A 140 9.46 2.95 -2.00
CA SER A 140 8.23 3.75 -1.98
C SER A 140 7.97 4.40 -3.35
N VAL A 141 9.01 4.95 -3.99
CA VAL A 141 8.91 5.54 -5.34
C VAL A 141 8.48 4.49 -6.37
N GLY A 142 9.11 3.31 -6.34
CA GLY A 142 8.73 2.21 -7.24
C GLY A 142 7.29 1.75 -7.03
N ALA A 143 6.87 1.59 -5.78
CA ALA A 143 5.49 1.24 -5.46
C ALA A 143 4.48 2.31 -5.91
N PHE A 144 4.82 3.60 -5.76
CA PHE A 144 3.99 4.72 -6.20
C PHE A 144 3.80 4.72 -7.72
N ILE A 145 4.86 4.48 -8.48
CA ILE A 145 4.79 4.38 -9.96
C ILE A 145 3.89 3.21 -10.38
N LEU A 146 4.06 2.04 -9.76
CA LEU A 146 3.22 0.87 -10.03
C LEU A 146 1.74 1.15 -9.70
N ALA A 147 1.47 1.81 -8.58
CA ALA A 147 0.13 2.20 -8.17
C ALA A 147 -0.51 3.16 -9.20
N ALA A 148 0.22 4.17 -9.66
CA ALA A 148 -0.27 5.12 -10.65
C ALA A 148 -0.62 4.44 -11.98
N ILE A 149 0.22 3.53 -12.45
CA ILE A 149 -0.02 2.78 -13.71
C ILE A 149 -1.31 1.94 -13.60
N GLU A 150 -1.47 1.17 -12.53
CA GLU A 150 -2.66 0.32 -12.38
C GLU A 150 -3.92 1.13 -12.09
N TYR A 151 -3.81 2.25 -11.38
CA TYR A 151 -4.90 3.18 -11.16
C TYR A 151 -5.42 3.81 -12.48
N GLU A 152 -4.54 4.29 -13.36
CA GLU A 152 -4.94 4.82 -14.66
C GLU A 152 -5.60 3.74 -15.53
N ARG A 153 -5.08 2.53 -15.57
CA ARG A 153 -5.71 1.39 -16.25
C ARG A 153 -7.13 1.10 -15.71
N MET A 154 -7.31 1.17 -14.40
CA MET A 154 -8.63 0.97 -13.77
C MET A 154 -9.61 2.07 -14.21
N LYS A 155 -9.20 3.34 -14.26
CA LYS A 155 -10.03 4.45 -14.72
C LYS A 155 -10.45 4.31 -16.19
N GLU A 156 -9.54 3.85 -17.04
CA GLU A 156 -9.84 3.63 -18.47
C GLU A 156 -10.87 2.53 -18.68
N ARG A 157 -10.86 1.47 -17.88
CA ARG A 157 -11.85 0.39 -17.95
C ARG A 157 -13.22 0.76 -17.39
N ALA A 158 -13.30 1.76 -16.53
CA ALA A 158 -14.55 2.23 -15.92
C ALA A 158 -15.32 3.23 -16.80
N LYS A 159 -14.75 3.67 -17.94
CA LYS A 159 -15.38 4.52 -18.96
C LYS A 159 -16.16 3.68 -19.95
#